data_f6b2e9eeaaf1e32bdbb68de08d8dfb66
#
_entry.id   f6b2e9eeaaf1e32bdbb68de08d8dfb66
#
_cell.length_a   1.000
_cell.length_b   1.000
_cell.length_c   1.000
_cell.angle_alpha   90.00
_cell.angle_beta   90.00
_cell.angle_gamma   90.00
#
_symmetry.space_group_name_H-M   'P 1'
#
loop_
_entity.id
_entity.type
_entity.pdbx_description
1 polymer ?
#
loop_
_entity_poly.entity_id
_entity_poly.type
_entity_poly.pdbx_seq_one_letter_code
_entity_poly.pdbx_strand_id
1 'polypeptide(L)'
;MGIFDFIFGIKKRQINELLEKGAIILDVRTQREWDNGHIKHAKHIPLDDLRNRIGELKKINKPVITCCASGARAAKAAEFLNLNNIIATNGGGWLSLNKKVPS
;
A
#
# COMPACT_ATOMS: atom_id res chain seq x y z
N MET A 1 15.61 23.88 0.93
CA MET A 1 14.62 22.80 0.94
C MET A 1 13.62 23.01 -0.18
N GLY A 2 13.40 22.00 -0.98
CA GLY A 2 12.49 22.07 -2.10
C GLY A 2 11.09 21.61 -1.74
N ILE A 3 10.17 21.87 -2.66
CA ILE A 3 8.78 21.44 -2.52
C ILE A 3 8.68 19.91 -2.38
N PHE A 4 9.62 19.17 -2.97
CA PHE A 4 9.65 17.71 -2.88
C PHE A 4 9.85 17.23 -1.44
N ASP A 5 10.73 17.89 -0.68
CA ASP A 5 10.97 17.52 0.72
C ASP A 5 9.71 17.72 1.57
N PHE A 6 8.96 18.78 1.28
CA PHE A 6 7.70 19.06 1.94
C PHE A 6 6.65 17.98 1.64
N ILE A 7 6.52 17.61 0.37
CA ILE A 7 5.58 16.58 -0.07
C ILE A 7 5.94 15.21 0.53
N PHE A 8 7.22 14.84 0.52
CA PHE A 8 7.68 13.58 1.12
C PHE A 8 7.40 13.53 2.62
N GLY A 9 7.60 14.65 3.32
CA GLY A 9 7.33 14.73 4.74
C GLY A 9 5.84 14.52 5.08
N ILE A 10 4.95 15.11 4.28
CA ILE A 10 3.50 14.94 4.44
C ILE A 10 3.12 13.48 4.21
N LYS A 11 3.61 12.87 3.14
CA LYS A 11 3.30 11.49 2.79
C LYS A 11 3.80 10.50 3.85
N LYS A 12 5.00 10.71 4.36
CA LYS A 12 5.57 9.89 5.42
C LYS A 12 4.71 9.95 6.68
N ARG A 13 4.27 11.14 7.07
CA ARG A 13 3.39 11.32 8.22
C ARG A 13 2.05 10.62 8.01
N GLN A 14 1.47 10.74 6.82
CA GLN A 14 0.23 10.09 6.47
C GLN A 14 0.34 8.57 6.60
N ILE A 15 1.42 7.99 6.08
CA ILE A 15 1.66 6.55 6.18
C ILE A 15 1.79 6.14 7.65
N ASN A 16 2.58 6.87 8.44
CA ASN A 16 2.77 6.56 9.86
C ASN A 16 1.44 6.62 10.63
N GLU A 17 0.62 7.63 10.37
CA GLU A 17 -0.69 7.76 11.00
C GLU A 17 -1.61 6.59 10.65
N LEU A 18 -1.61 6.16 9.39
CA LEU A 18 -2.40 5.02 8.96
C LEU A 18 -1.93 3.73 9.62
N LEU A 19 -0.62 3.54 9.72
CA LEU A 19 -0.06 2.36 10.40
C LEU A 19 -0.47 2.33 11.87
N GLU A 20 -0.46 3.48 12.54
CA GLU A 20 -0.90 3.59 13.93
C GLU A 20 -2.38 3.24 14.09
N LYS A 21 -3.18 3.51 13.09
CA LYS A 21 -4.61 3.18 13.06
C LYS A 21 -4.88 1.74 12.66
N GLY A 22 -3.84 0.94 12.47
CA GLY A 22 -3.98 -0.46 12.11
C GLY A 22 -4.20 -0.72 10.62
N ALA A 23 -3.76 0.20 9.76
CA ALA A 23 -3.84 -0.01 8.31
C ALA A 23 -3.16 -1.31 7.90
N ILE A 24 -3.73 -1.97 6.90
CA ILE A 24 -3.10 -3.15 6.30
C ILE A 24 -2.20 -2.71 5.15
N ILE A 25 -1.14 -3.45 4.94
CA ILE A 25 -0.27 -3.26 3.79
C ILE A 25 -0.72 -4.25 2.72
N LEU A 26 -0.97 -3.74 1.52
CA LEU A 26 -1.39 -4.53 0.37
C LEU A 26 -0.31 -4.47 -0.71
N ASP A 27 0.34 -5.59 -0.95
CA ASP A 27 1.32 -5.74 -2.03
C ASP A 27 0.58 -6.14 -3.30
N VAL A 28 0.69 -5.32 -4.36
CA VAL A 28 -0.03 -5.56 -5.61
C VAL A 28 0.88 -6.04 -6.73
N ARG A 29 2.07 -6.55 -6.37
CA ARG A 29 3.01 -7.11 -7.33
C ARG A 29 2.57 -8.49 -7.79
N THR A 30 3.27 -9.02 -8.78
CA THR A 30 3.01 -10.38 -9.25
C THR A 30 3.40 -11.41 -8.18
N GLN A 31 2.89 -12.64 -8.34
CA GLN A 31 3.22 -13.75 -7.45
C GLN A 31 4.73 -14.00 -7.41
N ARG A 32 5.38 -13.95 -8.57
CA ARG A 32 6.83 -14.18 -8.66
C ARG A 32 7.62 -13.13 -7.87
N GLU A 33 7.23 -11.87 -7.97
CA GLU A 33 7.87 -10.81 -7.20
C GLU A 33 7.67 -11.02 -5.70
N TRP A 34 6.46 -11.36 -5.30
CA TRP A 34 6.12 -11.65 -3.91
C TRP A 34 6.95 -12.80 -3.36
N ASP A 35 7.10 -13.88 -4.12
CA ASP A 35 7.86 -15.05 -3.70
C ASP A 35 9.35 -14.75 -3.47
N ASN A 36 9.88 -13.73 -4.14
CA ASN A 36 11.27 -13.31 -4.00
C ASN A 36 11.52 -12.35 -2.84
N GLY A 37 10.51 -12.06 -2.05
CA GLY A 37 10.60 -11.21 -0.87
C GLY A 37 9.44 -10.25 -0.80
N HIS A 38 8.97 -9.99 0.40
CA HIS A 38 7.84 -9.09 0.66
C HIS A 38 7.84 -8.64 2.11
N ILE A 39 7.00 -7.66 2.41
CA ILE A 39 6.86 -7.16 3.78
C ILE A 39 6.16 -8.21 4.64
N LYS A 40 6.72 -8.48 5.79
CA LYS A 40 6.13 -9.42 6.76
C LYS A 40 4.72 -8.95 7.14
N HIS A 41 3.78 -9.87 7.15
CA HIS A 41 2.36 -9.64 7.46
C HIS A 41 1.59 -8.83 6.42
N ALA A 42 2.19 -8.47 5.29
CA ALA A 42 1.45 -7.84 4.22
C ALA A 42 0.47 -8.82 3.57
N LYS A 43 -0.64 -8.29 3.07
CA LYS A 43 -1.56 -9.06 2.25
C LYS A 43 -1.12 -8.96 0.79
N HIS A 44 -1.28 -10.02 0.05
CA HIS A 44 -0.92 -10.04 -1.37
C HIS A 44 -2.15 -10.22 -2.25
N ILE A 45 -2.41 -9.25 -3.10
CA ILE A 45 -3.38 -9.34 -4.19
C ILE A 45 -2.73 -8.67 -5.41
N PRO A 46 -2.32 -9.43 -6.42
CA PRO A 46 -1.80 -8.81 -7.64
C PRO A 46 -2.78 -7.82 -8.23
N LEU A 47 -2.27 -6.74 -8.82
CA LEU A 47 -3.10 -5.66 -9.35
C LEU A 47 -4.19 -6.19 -10.29
N ASP A 48 -3.86 -7.16 -11.14
CA ASP A 48 -4.81 -7.71 -12.10
C ASP A 48 -5.98 -8.46 -11.44
N ASP A 49 -5.80 -8.92 -10.21
CA ASP A 49 -6.83 -9.66 -9.48
C ASP A 49 -7.63 -8.77 -8.53
N LEU A 50 -7.22 -7.52 -8.36
CA LEU A 50 -7.77 -6.65 -7.31
C LEU A 50 -9.27 -6.43 -7.47
N ARG A 51 -9.74 -6.19 -8.70
CA ARG A 51 -11.16 -5.98 -8.97
C ARG A 51 -12.01 -7.14 -8.45
N ASN A 52 -11.57 -8.37 -8.70
CA ASN A 52 -12.32 -9.56 -8.33
C ASN A 52 -12.22 -9.90 -6.85
N ARG A 53 -11.26 -9.31 -6.15
CA ARG A 53 -10.99 -9.63 -4.75
C ARG A 53 -11.23 -8.45 -3.80
N ILE A 54 -11.83 -7.38 -4.30
CA ILE A 54 -12.07 -6.19 -3.48
C ILE A 54 -12.95 -6.46 -2.26
N GLY A 55 -13.83 -7.46 -2.35
CA GLY A 55 -14.68 -7.87 -1.22
C GLY A 55 -13.90 -8.28 0.02
N GLU A 56 -12.70 -8.86 -0.16
CA GLU A 56 -11.85 -9.24 0.96
C GLU A 56 -11.42 -8.01 1.76
N LEU A 57 -11.08 -6.93 1.05
CA LEU A 57 -10.64 -5.68 1.68
C LEU A 57 -11.80 -4.95 2.35
N LYS A 58 -12.99 -5.00 1.75
CA LYS A 58 -14.18 -4.41 2.36
C LYS A 58 -14.55 -5.10 3.67
N LYS A 59 -14.40 -6.41 3.73
CA LYS A 59 -14.66 -7.18 4.96
C LYS A 59 -13.68 -6.82 6.07
N ILE A 60 -12.41 -6.61 5.73
CA ILE A 60 -11.39 -6.22 6.70
C ILE A 60 -11.71 -4.85 7.28
N ASN A 61 -12.25 -3.95 6.46
CA ASN A 61 -12.71 -2.63 6.86
C ASN A 61 -11.66 -1.80 7.59
N LYS A 62 -10.44 -1.79 7.07
CA LYS A 62 -9.32 -1.00 7.58
C LYS A 62 -8.71 -0.18 6.44
N PRO A 63 -8.05 0.94 6.75
CA PRO A 63 -7.29 1.66 5.74
C PRO A 63 -6.22 0.76 5.11
N VAL A 64 -5.88 1.03 3.86
CA VAL A 64 -4.95 0.22 3.09
C VAL A 64 -3.77 1.08 2.64
N ILE A 65 -2.56 0.56 2.82
CA ILE A 65 -1.36 1.14 2.25
C ILE A 65 -0.90 0.19 1.15
N THR A 66 -0.98 0.63 -0.10
CA THR A 66 -0.55 -0.20 -1.22
C THR A 66 0.95 -0.10 -1.44
N CYS A 67 1.56 -1.14 -1.97
CA CYS A 67 2.96 -1.10 -2.40
C CYS A 67 3.18 -1.99 -3.61
N CYS A 68 4.25 -1.68 -4.32
CA CYS A 68 4.72 -2.48 -5.45
C CYS A 68 6.24 -2.33 -5.57
N ALA A 69 6.82 -2.54 -6.75
CA ALA A 69 8.28 -2.40 -6.91
C ALA A 69 8.74 -0.94 -6.79
N SER A 70 8.04 -0.01 -7.46
CA SER A 70 8.45 1.40 -7.53
C SER A 70 7.33 2.40 -7.22
N GLY A 71 6.11 1.94 -7.01
CA GLY A 71 4.98 2.80 -6.67
C GLY A 71 3.94 3.01 -7.77
N ALA A 72 4.24 2.68 -9.02
CA ALA A 72 3.32 2.92 -10.13
C ALA A 72 2.05 2.06 -10.06
N ARG A 73 2.20 0.76 -9.86
CA ARG A 73 1.06 -0.15 -9.70
C ARG A 73 0.32 0.13 -8.40
N ALA A 74 1.07 0.46 -7.35
CA ALA A 74 0.49 0.82 -6.06
C ALA A 74 -0.38 2.08 -6.14
N ALA A 75 0.01 3.06 -6.98
CA ALA A 75 -0.79 4.26 -7.21
C ALA A 75 -2.13 3.91 -7.85
N LYS A 76 -2.11 3.05 -8.87
CA LYS A 76 -3.33 2.59 -9.55
C LYS A 76 -4.24 1.84 -8.58
N ALA A 77 -3.65 0.98 -7.75
CA ALA A 77 -4.41 0.22 -6.77
C ALA A 77 -5.08 1.15 -5.76
N ALA A 78 -4.34 2.12 -5.22
CA ALA A 78 -4.89 3.07 -4.25
C ALA A 78 -6.05 3.88 -4.85
N GLU A 79 -5.91 4.35 -6.09
CA GLU A 79 -6.96 5.07 -6.78
C GLU A 79 -8.20 4.20 -6.92
N PHE A 80 -8.04 2.96 -7.38
CA PHE A 80 -9.16 2.03 -7.53
C PHE A 80 -9.87 1.77 -6.19
N LEU A 81 -9.10 1.55 -5.13
CA LEU A 81 -9.67 1.33 -3.80
C LEU A 81 -10.44 2.54 -3.29
N ASN A 82 -9.88 3.73 -3.45
CA ASN A 82 -10.56 4.96 -3.05
C ASN A 82 -11.87 5.18 -3.82
N LEU A 83 -11.90 4.84 -5.10
CA LEU A 83 -13.12 4.91 -5.91
C LEU A 83 -14.18 3.92 -5.44
N ASN A 84 -13.78 2.90 -4.70
CA ASN A 84 -14.68 1.88 -4.15
C ASN A 84 -14.89 2.04 -2.64
N ASN A 85 -14.70 3.25 -2.13
CA ASN A 85 -14.98 3.62 -0.74
C ASN A 85 -14.08 2.93 0.29
N ILE A 86 -12.88 2.54 -0.12
CA ILE A 86 -11.85 2.02 0.77
C ILE A 86 -10.75 3.09 0.89
N ILE A 87 -10.45 3.50 2.11
CA ILE A 87 -9.39 4.48 2.35
C ILE A 87 -8.05 3.83 1.98
N ALA A 88 -7.37 4.39 1.00
CA ALA A 88 -6.11 3.82 0.53
C ALA A 88 -5.11 4.90 0.19
N THR A 89 -3.84 4.61 0.43
CA THR A 89 -2.72 5.49 0.14
C THR A 89 -1.63 4.68 -0.55
N ASN A 90 -1.01 5.28 -1.56
CA ASN A 90 0.15 4.69 -2.22
C ASN A 90 1.36 4.73 -1.28
N GLY A 91 1.82 3.57 -0.85
CA GLY A 91 3.00 3.45 0.00
C GLY A 91 4.33 3.43 -0.75
N GLY A 92 4.29 3.42 -2.08
CA GLY A 92 5.48 3.42 -2.91
C GLY A 92 6.09 2.04 -3.12
N GLY A 93 7.42 2.00 -3.22
CA GLY A 93 8.16 0.74 -3.33
C GLY A 93 8.17 -0.01 -2.02
N TRP A 94 8.03 -1.32 -2.08
CA TRP A 94 7.91 -2.14 -0.88
C TRP A 94 9.17 -2.14 -0.01
N LEU A 95 10.35 -2.04 -0.61
CA LEU A 95 11.61 -2.01 0.16
C LEU A 95 11.69 -0.76 1.03
N SER A 96 11.32 0.39 0.47
CA SER A 96 11.30 1.64 1.19
C SER A 96 10.22 1.64 2.28
N LEU A 97 9.03 1.12 1.95
CA LEU A 97 7.93 1.02 2.90
C LEU A 97 8.28 0.07 4.05
N ASN A 98 8.96 -1.03 3.75
CA ASN A 98 9.34 -2.01 4.76
C ASN A 98 10.19 -1.40 5.89
N LYS A 99 10.98 -0.39 5.57
CA LYS A 99 11.81 0.31 6.57
C LYS A 99 10.98 1.13 7.56
N LYS A 100 9.75 1.46 7.21
CA LYS A 100 8.83 2.27 8.03
C LYS A 100 7.89 1.43 8.87
N VAL A 101 7.80 0.13 8.60
CA VAL A 101 6.87 -0.78 9.27
C VAL A 101 7.53 -1.33 10.54
N PRO A 102 6.81 -1.38 11.67
CA PRO A 102 7.32 -2.02 12.89
C PRO A 102 7.65 -3.49 12.61
N SER A 103 8.77 -3.95 13.13
CA SER A 103 9.20 -5.35 12.96
C SER A 103 8.42 -6.33 13.84
#